data_cc9a255aa8f02272e234c61e4ba98314
#
_entry.id   cc9a255aa8f02272e234c61e4ba98314
#
_cell.length_a   1.000
_cell.length_b   1.000
_cell.length_c   1.000
_cell.angle_alpha   90.00
_cell.angle_beta   90.00
_cell.angle_gamma   90.00
#
_symmetry.space_group_name_H-M   'P 1'
#
loop_
_entity.id
_entity.type
_entity.pdbx_description
1 polymer ?
#
loop_
_entity_poly.entity_id
_entity_poly.type
_entity_poly.pdbx_seq_one_letter_code
_entity_poly.pdbx_strand_id
1 'polypeptide(L)'
;TVKQILSKGLLGHLVEFESTFPRYRNFIKPNTWKETGQDGGGLTYNLGAHVIDQAVQLFGMPEAVFADIATLRKDSKVDDYFIIHLLRPSKAPEVKITLKSSYLMCASEPRFVLHGREGSYVKYGFDPQEAALNEGVLPVTPHWGEEDKSSWGILHTEKGGRIVHEPYPSLPGDYAAFYENIYRHICHGEPLQSDAREVVGVIRLIEAAWESSR
;
A
#
# COMPACT_ATOMS: atom_id res chain seq x y z
N THR A 1 -7.70 -8.75 -1.17
CA THR A 1 -6.97 -10.01 -1.41
C THR A 1 -6.01 -10.32 -0.27
N VAL A 2 -5.06 -9.44 0.11
CA VAL A 2 -4.11 -9.67 1.21
C VAL A 2 -4.83 -9.99 2.52
N LYS A 3 -5.86 -9.23 2.92
CA LYS A 3 -6.70 -9.55 4.10
C LYS A 3 -7.25 -10.98 4.05
N GLN A 4 -7.70 -11.43 2.89
CA GLN A 4 -8.26 -12.78 2.72
C GLN A 4 -7.17 -13.86 2.87
N ILE A 5 -5.98 -13.66 2.31
CA ILE A 5 -4.84 -14.57 2.43
C ILE A 5 -4.45 -14.74 3.91
N LEU A 6 -4.35 -13.62 4.63
CA LEU A 6 -4.02 -13.61 6.05
C LEU A 6 -5.11 -14.26 6.90
N SER A 7 -6.39 -13.94 6.67
CA SER A 7 -7.51 -14.50 7.43
C SER A 7 -7.71 -16.00 7.21
N LYS A 8 -7.34 -16.52 6.04
CA LYS A 8 -7.35 -17.95 5.72
C LYS A 8 -6.13 -18.71 6.24
N GLY A 9 -5.14 -18.01 6.81
CA GLY A 9 -3.91 -18.62 7.33
C GLY A 9 -3.04 -19.29 6.25
N LEU A 10 -3.15 -18.86 4.97
CA LEU A 10 -2.49 -19.54 3.85
C LEU A 10 -0.95 -19.49 3.90
N LEU A 11 -0.39 -18.59 4.70
CA LEU A 11 1.05 -18.43 4.88
C LEU A 11 1.53 -18.96 6.24
N GLY A 12 0.62 -19.52 7.05
CA GLY A 12 0.89 -19.82 8.45
C GLY A 12 1.12 -18.54 9.26
N HIS A 13 2.02 -18.58 10.24
CA HIS A 13 2.39 -17.40 11.02
C HIS A 13 3.18 -16.41 10.13
N LEU A 14 2.64 -15.19 9.93
CA LEU A 14 3.29 -14.17 9.14
C LEU A 14 4.55 -13.66 9.86
N VAL A 15 5.65 -13.54 9.14
CA VAL A 15 6.95 -13.07 9.64
C VAL A 15 7.28 -11.69 9.08
N GLU A 16 6.99 -11.48 7.80
CA GLU A 16 7.41 -10.28 7.08
C GLU A 16 6.33 -9.81 6.11
N PHE A 17 6.16 -8.51 6.04
CA PHE A 17 5.30 -7.82 5.08
C PHE A 17 6.07 -6.67 4.45
N GLU A 18 6.18 -6.69 3.14
CA GLU A 18 6.70 -5.57 2.37
C GLU A 18 5.62 -5.00 1.45
N SER A 19 5.56 -3.67 1.40
CA SER A 19 4.71 -2.94 0.45
C SER A 19 5.54 -1.88 -0.26
N THR A 20 5.70 -2.03 -1.57
CA THR A 20 6.42 -1.07 -2.40
C THR A 20 5.44 -0.35 -3.32
N PHE A 21 5.57 0.96 -3.41
CA PHE A 21 4.86 1.76 -4.40
C PHE A 21 5.85 2.22 -5.48
N PRO A 22 6.19 1.37 -6.48
CA PRO A 22 7.21 1.71 -7.47
C PRO A 22 6.69 2.78 -8.42
N ARG A 23 7.53 3.78 -8.70
CA ARG A 23 7.24 4.80 -9.69
C ARG A 23 8.51 5.29 -10.36
N TYR A 24 8.44 5.55 -11.68
CA TYR A 24 9.54 6.18 -12.38
C TYR A 24 9.15 7.57 -12.85
N ARG A 25 9.81 8.59 -12.31
CA ARG A 25 9.65 10.00 -12.67
C ARG A 25 10.95 10.75 -12.41
N ASN A 26 11.90 10.60 -13.28
CA ASN A 26 13.21 11.28 -13.16
C ASN A 26 13.17 12.73 -13.69
N PHE A 27 12.12 13.47 -13.35
CA PHE A 27 11.96 14.89 -13.64
C PHE A 27 11.03 15.54 -12.62
N ILE A 28 11.13 16.86 -12.47
CA ILE A 28 10.23 17.63 -11.60
C ILE A 28 8.96 17.95 -12.38
N LYS A 29 7.81 17.50 -11.89
CA LYS A 29 6.51 17.77 -12.53
C LYS A 29 6.19 19.25 -12.36
N PRO A 30 6.00 20.03 -13.47
CA PRO A 30 5.67 21.44 -13.37
C PRO A 30 4.23 21.64 -12.88
N ASN A 31 3.94 22.86 -12.38
CA ASN A 31 2.60 23.31 -12.03
C ASN A 31 1.88 22.44 -10.98
N THR A 32 2.61 21.91 -10.00
CA THR A 32 2.03 21.19 -8.87
C THR A 32 2.69 21.60 -7.56
N TRP A 33 1.86 21.88 -6.55
CA TRP A 33 2.32 22.20 -5.20
C TRP A 33 3.10 21.06 -4.55
N LYS A 34 2.85 19.82 -4.98
CA LYS A 34 3.52 18.60 -4.47
C LYS A 34 5.03 18.59 -4.71
N GLU A 35 5.55 19.43 -5.61
CA GLU A 35 6.97 19.52 -5.96
C GLU A 35 7.60 20.88 -5.52
N THR A 36 6.86 21.73 -4.79
CA THR A 36 7.32 23.10 -4.48
C THR A 36 8.04 23.24 -3.13
N GLY A 37 8.08 22.20 -2.31
CA GLY A 37 8.61 22.24 -0.94
C GLY A 37 7.65 22.83 0.09
N GLN A 38 6.37 22.94 -0.25
CA GLN A 38 5.32 23.30 0.72
C GLN A 38 5.00 22.11 1.64
N ASP A 39 4.47 22.41 2.81
CA ASP A 39 4.04 21.41 3.81
C ASP A 39 3.05 20.41 3.18
N GLY A 40 3.30 19.14 3.43
CA GLY A 40 2.51 18.05 2.84
C GLY A 40 2.89 17.69 1.40
N GLY A 41 3.90 18.34 0.80
CA GLY A 41 4.49 17.95 -0.48
C GLY A 41 5.41 16.74 -0.37
N GLY A 42 5.92 16.28 -1.51
CA GLY A 42 6.87 15.17 -1.59
C GLY A 42 6.24 13.79 -1.69
N LEU A 43 7.10 12.80 -1.83
CA LEU A 43 6.72 11.40 -2.06
C LEU A 43 6.12 10.77 -0.80
N THR A 44 6.69 11.06 0.37
CA THR A 44 6.25 10.46 1.64
C THR A 44 4.81 10.83 1.98
N TYR A 45 4.43 12.10 1.83
CA TYR A 45 3.03 12.49 2.00
C TYR A 45 2.14 11.97 0.86
N ASN A 46 2.61 11.95 -0.38
CA ASN A 46 1.80 11.56 -1.53
C ASN A 46 1.56 10.04 -1.61
N LEU A 47 2.61 9.22 -1.59
CA LEU A 47 2.51 7.77 -1.72
C LEU A 47 2.70 7.03 -0.40
N GLY A 48 3.46 7.61 0.54
CA GLY A 48 3.65 7.06 1.87
C GLY A 48 2.34 6.93 2.63
N ALA A 49 1.44 7.90 2.53
CA ALA A 49 0.11 7.85 3.13
C ALA A 49 -0.64 6.56 2.74
N HIS A 50 -0.59 6.16 1.46
CA HIS A 50 -1.27 4.95 0.98
C HIS A 50 -0.68 3.66 1.57
N VAL A 51 0.65 3.52 1.58
CA VAL A 51 1.29 2.28 2.06
C VAL A 51 1.24 2.17 3.59
N ILE A 52 1.32 3.29 4.30
CA ILE A 52 1.17 3.34 5.76
C ILE A 52 -0.26 2.98 6.16
N ASP A 53 -1.27 3.61 5.53
CA ASP A 53 -2.68 3.31 5.82
C ASP A 53 -2.99 1.84 5.60
N GLN A 54 -2.58 1.26 4.47
CA GLN A 54 -2.76 -0.17 4.19
C GLN A 54 -2.12 -1.06 5.25
N ALA A 55 -0.90 -0.73 5.70
CA ALA A 55 -0.23 -1.49 6.75
C ALA A 55 -0.93 -1.35 8.10
N VAL A 56 -1.37 -0.15 8.46
CA VAL A 56 -2.13 0.10 9.71
C VAL A 56 -3.47 -0.64 9.69
N GLN A 57 -4.18 -0.66 8.58
CA GLN A 57 -5.43 -1.42 8.43
C GLN A 57 -5.22 -2.92 8.63
N LEU A 58 -4.11 -3.47 8.15
CA LEU A 58 -3.78 -4.88 8.27
C LEU A 58 -3.27 -5.25 9.67
N PHE A 59 -2.37 -4.45 10.23
CA PHE A 59 -1.55 -4.83 11.38
C PHE A 59 -1.73 -3.93 12.61
N GLY A 60 -2.54 -2.87 12.51
CA GLY A 60 -2.74 -1.89 13.58
C GLY A 60 -1.61 -0.88 13.68
N MET A 61 -1.78 0.07 14.60
CA MET A 61 -0.79 1.13 14.85
C MET A 61 0.51 0.55 15.41
N PRO A 62 1.68 0.97 14.90
CA PRO A 62 2.97 0.56 15.43
C PRO A 62 3.30 1.33 16.72
N GLU A 63 4.19 0.75 17.54
CA GLU A 63 4.74 1.44 18.72
C GLU A 63 5.85 2.43 18.35
N ALA A 64 6.58 2.17 17.26
CA ALA A 64 7.68 3.01 16.80
C ALA A 64 7.84 2.93 15.27
N VAL A 65 8.52 3.92 14.72
CA VAL A 65 8.87 4.03 13.30
C VAL A 65 10.38 4.23 13.18
N PHE A 66 10.99 3.54 12.21
CA PHE A 66 12.34 3.84 11.75
C PHE A 66 12.27 4.14 10.25
N ALA A 67 12.92 5.21 9.80
CA ALA A 67 12.82 5.64 8.41
C ALA A 67 14.12 6.21 7.85
N ASP A 68 14.28 6.06 6.54
CA ASP A 68 15.22 6.79 5.71
C ASP A 68 14.42 7.48 4.59
N ILE A 69 14.41 8.82 4.61
CA ILE A 69 13.70 9.67 3.67
C ILE A 69 14.72 10.58 2.99
N ALA A 70 14.74 10.62 1.67
CA ALA A 70 15.76 11.35 0.92
C ALA A 70 15.20 12.09 -0.28
N THR A 71 15.95 13.13 -0.69
CA THR A 71 15.78 13.85 -1.96
C THR A 71 16.92 13.46 -2.88
N LEU A 72 16.64 12.65 -3.90
CA LEU A 72 17.65 12.05 -4.79
C LEU A 72 17.65 12.64 -6.20
N ARG A 73 16.49 13.14 -6.68
CA ARG A 73 16.41 13.77 -8.01
C ARG A 73 17.11 15.12 -8.00
N LYS A 74 17.82 15.39 -9.07
CA LYS A 74 18.48 16.69 -9.27
C LYS A 74 17.44 17.81 -9.20
N ASP A 75 17.77 18.88 -8.47
CA ASP A 75 16.98 20.09 -8.30
C ASP A 75 15.60 19.91 -7.64
N SER A 76 15.31 18.73 -7.08
CA SER A 76 14.09 18.51 -6.30
C SER A 76 14.11 19.30 -5.00
N LYS A 77 12.97 19.87 -4.61
CA LYS A 77 12.76 20.59 -3.36
C LYS A 77 12.00 19.76 -2.32
N VAL A 78 11.64 18.54 -2.68
CA VAL A 78 10.87 17.62 -1.85
C VAL A 78 11.51 16.24 -1.89
N ASP A 79 11.18 15.40 -0.92
CA ASP A 79 11.58 14.00 -0.90
C ASP A 79 11.00 13.24 -2.10
N ASP A 80 11.76 12.26 -2.56
CA ASP A 80 11.40 11.39 -3.68
C ASP A 80 11.86 9.94 -3.50
N TYR A 81 12.24 9.63 -2.27
CA TYR A 81 12.61 8.30 -1.79
C TYR A 81 12.22 8.14 -0.32
N PHE A 82 11.68 6.99 0.04
CA PHE A 82 11.60 6.56 1.43
C PHE A 82 11.68 5.04 1.58
N ILE A 83 12.26 4.61 2.71
CA ILE A 83 12.03 3.32 3.36
C ILE A 83 11.54 3.61 4.77
N ILE A 84 10.44 2.99 5.15
CA ILE A 84 9.83 3.13 6.48
C ILE A 84 9.61 1.73 7.05
N HIS A 85 10.11 1.50 8.26
CA HIS A 85 9.84 0.30 9.04
C HIS A 85 8.86 0.63 10.16
N LEU A 86 7.75 -0.12 10.21
CA LEU A 86 6.79 -0.03 11.29
C LEU A 86 7.11 -1.11 12.33
N LEU A 87 7.41 -0.70 13.56
CA LEU A 87 7.90 -1.59 14.60
C LEU A 87 6.79 -1.93 15.59
N ARG A 88 6.66 -3.21 15.90
CA ARG A 88 5.68 -3.76 16.85
C ARG A 88 4.25 -3.24 16.63
N PRO A 89 3.64 -3.52 15.47
CA PRO A 89 2.25 -3.15 15.22
C PRO A 89 1.31 -3.85 16.19
N SER A 90 0.27 -3.17 16.66
CA SER A 90 -0.57 -3.59 17.79
C SER A 90 -1.31 -4.91 17.61
N LYS A 91 -1.63 -5.28 16.36
CA LYS A 91 -2.33 -6.55 16.04
C LYS A 91 -1.35 -7.69 15.67
N ALA A 92 -0.08 -7.39 15.41
CA ALA A 92 0.90 -8.37 14.95
C ALA A 92 2.35 -7.92 15.34
N PRO A 93 2.69 -7.84 16.63
CA PRO A 93 3.92 -7.19 17.11
C PRO A 93 5.22 -7.86 16.64
N GLU A 94 5.18 -9.09 16.19
CA GLU A 94 6.34 -9.84 15.71
C GLU A 94 6.62 -9.63 14.21
N VAL A 95 5.63 -9.15 13.44
CA VAL A 95 5.76 -8.97 11.99
C VAL A 95 6.72 -7.83 11.68
N LYS A 96 7.67 -8.08 10.79
CA LYS A 96 8.56 -7.08 10.22
C LYS A 96 7.86 -6.40 9.07
N ILE A 97 7.63 -5.09 9.19
CA ILE A 97 6.91 -4.32 8.16
C ILE A 97 7.88 -3.34 7.51
N THR A 98 8.03 -3.44 6.19
CA THR A 98 8.82 -2.53 5.38
C THR A 98 7.94 -1.88 4.31
N LEU A 99 7.95 -0.56 4.27
CA LEU A 99 7.23 0.25 3.30
C LEU A 99 8.23 1.05 2.48
N LYS A 100 8.14 1.01 1.16
CA LYS A 100 9.14 1.61 0.28
C LYS A 100 8.50 2.31 -0.92
N SER A 101 9.07 3.43 -1.32
CA SER A 101 8.78 4.06 -2.62
C SER A 101 9.95 4.90 -3.09
N SER A 102 10.07 5.08 -4.41
CA SER A 102 10.98 6.05 -5.01
C SER A 102 10.45 6.49 -6.37
N TYR A 103 10.70 7.74 -6.73
CA TYR A 103 10.49 8.22 -8.12
C TYR A 103 11.57 7.75 -9.10
N LEU A 104 12.58 7.01 -8.65
CA LEU A 104 13.66 6.47 -9.48
C LEU A 104 13.57 4.95 -9.72
N MET A 105 12.43 4.33 -9.38
CA MET A 105 12.18 2.91 -9.64
C MET A 105 11.71 2.70 -11.07
N CYS A 106 12.65 2.48 -11.98
CA CYS A 106 12.38 2.19 -13.39
C CYS A 106 12.05 0.71 -13.63
N ALA A 107 12.60 -0.18 -12.81
CA ALA A 107 12.28 -1.60 -12.87
C ALA A 107 10.94 -1.91 -12.17
N SER A 108 10.30 -3.00 -12.61
CA SER A 108 9.11 -3.51 -11.93
C SER A 108 9.50 -4.12 -10.58
N GLU A 109 8.91 -3.62 -9.52
CA GLU A 109 9.05 -4.13 -8.16
C GLU A 109 7.73 -4.77 -7.72
N PRO A 110 7.74 -5.81 -6.85
CA PRO A 110 6.51 -6.32 -6.27
C PRO A 110 5.77 -5.23 -5.50
N ARG A 111 4.45 -5.16 -5.70
CA ARG A 111 3.59 -4.27 -4.90
C ARG A 111 3.46 -4.75 -3.47
N PHE A 112 3.35 -6.07 -3.29
CA PHE A 112 3.29 -6.74 -2.00
C PHE A 112 4.16 -7.98 -1.99
N VAL A 113 4.93 -8.16 -0.92
CA VAL A 113 5.63 -9.40 -0.58
C VAL A 113 5.28 -9.76 0.86
N LEU A 114 4.78 -10.97 1.05
CA LEU A 114 4.45 -11.52 2.36
C LEU A 114 5.19 -12.83 2.54
N HIS A 115 5.90 -12.97 3.66
CA HIS A 115 6.55 -14.21 4.06
C HIS A 115 6.00 -14.70 5.39
N GLY A 116 5.50 -15.92 5.38
CA GLY A 116 5.08 -16.64 6.58
C GLY A 116 5.86 -17.94 6.73
N ARG A 117 5.60 -18.65 7.82
CA ARG A 117 6.31 -19.92 8.12
C ARG A 117 5.94 -21.06 7.19
N GLU A 118 4.79 -21.00 6.52
CA GLU A 118 4.25 -22.06 5.67
C GLU A 118 4.12 -21.67 4.20
N GLY A 119 4.42 -20.40 3.87
CA GLY A 119 4.34 -19.94 2.51
C GLY A 119 4.65 -18.46 2.35
N SER A 120 4.64 -18.02 1.10
CA SER A 120 4.85 -16.63 0.71
C SER A 120 3.83 -16.21 -0.34
N TYR A 121 3.53 -14.92 -0.38
CA TYR A 121 2.69 -14.34 -1.42
C TYR A 121 3.39 -13.14 -2.06
N VAL A 122 3.44 -13.11 -3.38
CA VAL A 122 4.07 -12.03 -4.15
C VAL A 122 3.07 -11.49 -5.17
N LYS A 123 2.83 -10.18 -5.17
CA LYS A 123 1.92 -9.50 -6.09
C LYS A 123 2.62 -8.35 -6.78
N TYR A 124 2.52 -8.31 -8.10
CA TYR A 124 2.95 -7.18 -8.93
C TYR A 124 1.75 -6.36 -9.39
N GLY A 125 2.03 -5.13 -9.86
CA GLY A 125 1.03 -4.23 -10.44
C GLY A 125 0.13 -3.56 -9.41
N PHE A 126 -0.75 -2.73 -9.91
CA PHE A 126 -1.71 -1.93 -9.13
C PHE A 126 -3.14 -2.35 -9.45
N ASP A 127 -4.07 -1.86 -8.64
CA ASP A 127 -5.49 -1.93 -8.90
C ASP A 127 -5.82 -1.31 -10.28
N PRO A 128 -6.59 -1.98 -11.14
CA PRO A 128 -6.87 -1.50 -12.50
C PRO A 128 -7.86 -0.33 -12.55
N GLN A 129 -8.54 -0.02 -11.45
CA GLN A 129 -9.62 0.97 -11.43
C GLN A 129 -9.15 2.38 -11.79
N GLU A 130 -7.96 2.81 -11.31
CA GLU A 130 -7.43 4.14 -11.63
C GLU A 130 -7.13 4.27 -13.13
N ALA A 131 -6.56 3.23 -13.75
CA ALA A 131 -6.28 3.23 -15.18
C ALA A 131 -7.58 3.31 -15.99
N ALA A 132 -8.58 2.51 -15.65
CA ALA A 132 -9.89 2.49 -16.30
C ALA A 132 -10.61 3.86 -16.18
N LEU A 133 -10.56 4.51 -15.01
CA LEU A 133 -11.12 5.85 -14.82
C LEU A 133 -10.42 6.89 -15.69
N ASN A 134 -9.09 6.82 -15.81
CA ASN A 134 -8.32 7.73 -16.67
C ASN A 134 -8.64 7.54 -18.16
N GLU A 135 -9.10 6.35 -18.55
CA GLU A 135 -9.61 6.04 -19.89
C GLU A 135 -11.09 6.40 -20.07
N GLY A 136 -11.74 6.93 -19.04
CA GLY A 136 -13.16 7.34 -19.07
C GLY A 136 -14.14 6.18 -18.88
N VAL A 137 -13.68 5.01 -18.47
CA VAL A 137 -14.56 3.88 -18.14
C VAL A 137 -15.23 4.14 -16.80
N LEU A 138 -16.55 3.99 -16.74
CA LEU A 138 -17.33 4.27 -15.52
C LEU A 138 -17.34 3.07 -14.56
N PRO A 139 -17.35 3.29 -13.22
CA PRO A 139 -17.33 2.23 -12.21
C PRO A 139 -18.64 1.42 -12.10
N VAL A 140 -19.51 1.55 -13.06
CA VAL A 140 -20.78 0.81 -13.18
C VAL A 140 -20.78 -0.18 -14.35
N THR A 141 -19.65 -0.32 -15.07
CA THR A 141 -19.52 -1.27 -16.17
C THR A 141 -19.35 -2.70 -15.62
N PRO A 142 -19.83 -3.73 -16.36
CA PRO A 142 -19.55 -5.12 -16.01
C PRO A 142 -18.05 -5.39 -15.85
N HIS A 143 -17.69 -6.24 -14.90
CA HIS A 143 -16.29 -6.60 -14.60
C HIS A 143 -15.41 -5.43 -14.12
N TRP A 144 -16.04 -4.35 -13.63
CA TRP A 144 -15.31 -3.25 -13.01
C TRP A 144 -14.41 -3.72 -11.86
N GLY A 145 -13.16 -3.25 -11.84
CA GLY A 145 -12.21 -3.59 -10.80
C GLY A 145 -11.64 -5.02 -10.86
N GLU A 146 -12.05 -5.85 -11.83
CA GLU A 146 -11.46 -7.16 -12.04
C GLU A 146 -10.09 -7.05 -12.70
N GLU A 147 -9.13 -7.83 -12.21
CA GLU A 147 -7.81 -7.98 -12.83
C GLU A 147 -7.78 -9.16 -13.80
N ASP A 148 -7.02 -9.01 -14.88
CA ASP A 148 -6.65 -10.16 -15.71
C ASP A 148 -5.86 -11.20 -14.88
N LYS A 149 -6.06 -12.47 -15.20
CA LYS A 149 -5.39 -13.59 -14.49
C LYS A 149 -3.87 -13.51 -14.52
N SER A 150 -3.29 -12.92 -15.56
CA SER A 150 -1.85 -12.71 -15.68
C SER A 150 -1.30 -11.71 -14.65
N SER A 151 -2.17 -10.87 -14.06
CA SER A 151 -1.84 -9.90 -13.03
C SER A 151 -2.05 -10.42 -11.61
N TRP A 152 -2.60 -11.63 -11.44
CA TRP A 152 -2.81 -12.19 -10.10
C TRP A 152 -1.48 -12.42 -9.37
N GLY A 153 -1.51 -12.26 -8.05
CA GLY A 153 -0.36 -12.60 -7.22
C GLY A 153 -0.12 -14.12 -7.17
N ILE A 154 1.09 -14.50 -6.84
CA ILE A 154 1.51 -15.89 -6.75
C ILE A 154 1.64 -16.29 -5.28
N LEU A 155 0.96 -17.35 -4.91
CA LEU A 155 1.11 -18.04 -3.64
C LEU A 155 2.18 -19.13 -3.79
N HIS A 156 3.17 -19.10 -2.92
CA HIS A 156 4.27 -20.07 -2.86
C HIS A 156 4.09 -20.88 -1.58
N THR A 157 3.87 -22.18 -1.68
CA THR A 157 3.69 -23.08 -0.53
C THR A 157 4.49 -24.34 -0.68
N GLU A 158 4.79 -25.01 0.42
CA GLU A 158 5.43 -26.32 0.38
C GLU A 158 4.37 -27.43 0.37
N LYS A 159 4.47 -28.35 -0.59
CA LYS A 159 3.62 -29.55 -0.68
C LYS A 159 4.51 -30.77 -0.88
N GLY A 160 4.60 -31.63 0.13
CA GLY A 160 5.40 -32.85 0.04
C GLY A 160 6.90 -32.63 -0.23
N GLY A 161 7.50 -31.64 0.40
CA GLY A 161 8.92 -31.30 0.26
C GLY A 161 9.25 -30.51 -1.03
N ARG A 162 8.25 -30.01 -1.75
CA ARG A 162 8.45 -29.22 -2.97
C ARG A 162 7.72 -27.88 -2.87
N ILE A 163 8.38 -26.82 -3.33
CA ILE A 163 7.74 -25.51 -3.45
C ILE A 163 6.82 -25.52 -4.67
N VAL A 164 5.57 -25.17 -4.45
CA VAL A 164 4.52 -25.04 -5.47
C VAL A 164 4.18 -23.57 -5.63
N HIS A 165 3.98 -23.15 -6.87
CA HIS A 165 3.63 -21.78 -7.25
C HIS A 165 2.23 -21.76 -7.85
N GLU A 166 1.27 -21.16 -7.19
CA GLU A 166 -0.12 -21.12 -7.64
C GLU A 166 -0.62 -19.68 -7.75
N PRO A 167 -1.17 -19.27 -8.92
CA PRO A 167 -1.83 -17.97 -9.03
C PRO A 167 -2.99 -17.89 -8.04
N TYR A 168 -3.06 -16.82 -7.26
CA TYR A 168 -4.13 -16.58 -6.31
C TYR A 168 -5.05 -15.48 -6.85
N PRO A 169 -6.35 -15.75 -7.08
CA PRO A 169 -7.28 -14.79 -7.66
C PRO A 169 -7.36 -13.50 -6.86
N SER A 170 -7.17 -12.37 -7.52
CA SER A 170 -7.41 -11.07 -6.92
C SER A 170 -8.91 -10.85 -6.74
N LEU A 171 -9.29 -10.32 -5.60
CA LEU A 171 -10.65 -9.80 -5.40
C LEU A 171 -10.81 -8.53 -6.22
N PRO A 172 -11.95 -8.34 -6.89
CA PRO A 172 -12.24 -7.10 -7.59
C PRO A 172 -12.15 -5.89 -6.67
N GLY A 173 -11.59 -4.80 -7.17
CA GLY A 173 -11.64 -3.51 -6.50
C GLY A 173 -13.03 -2.88 -6.65
N ASP A 174 -13.43 -2.03 -5.69
CA ASP A 174 -14.74 -1.36 -5.71
C ASP A 174 -14.64 0.06 -5.13
N TYR A 175 -14.31 1.04 -5.98
CA TYR A 175 -14.30 2.45 -5.55
C TYR A 175 -15.71 2.98 -5.26
N ALA A 176 -16.75 2.38 -5.85
CA ALA A 176 -18.12 2.82 -5.60
C ALA A 176 -18.56 2.51 -4.16
N ALA A 177 -18.03 1.44 -3.56
CA ALA A 177 -18.31 1.07 -2.16
C ALA A 177 -17.96 2.18 -1.16
N PHE A 178 -16.95 3.01 -1.46
CA PHE A 178 -16.61 4.16 -0.63
C PHE A 178 -17.75 5.19 -0.59
N TYR A 179 -18.29 5.54 -1.75
CA TYR A 179 -19.40 6.50 -1.85
C TYR A 179 -20.70 5.93 -1.29
N GLU A 180 -20.95 4.65 -1.49
CA GLU A 180 -22.09 3.94 -0.92
C GLU A 180 -22.03 3.96 0.63
N ASN A 181 -20.85 3.75 1.22
CA ASN A 181 -20.69 3.84 2.66
C ASN A 181 -20.93 5.25 3.20
N ILE A 182 -20.47 6.29 2.49
CA ILE A 182 -20.76 7.69 2.85
C ILE A 182 -22.28 7.96 2.79
N TYR A 183 -22.94 7.51 1.72
CA TYR A 183 -24.38 7.65 1.57
C TYR A 183 -25.15 6.99 2.73
N ARG A 184 -24.80 5.75 3.06
CA ARG A 184 -25.41 5.01 4.17
C ARG A 184 -25.14 5.67 5.52
N HIS A 185 -23.94 6.22 5.71
CA HIS A 185 -23.63 6.97 6.92
C HIS A 185 -24.54 8.19 7.08
N ILE A 186 -24.67 8.99 6.04
CA ILE A 186 -25.47 10.22 6.06
C ILE A 186 -26.97 9.92 6.20
N CYS A 187 -27.48 8.96 5.43
CA CYS A 187 -28.92 8.69 5.34
C CYS A 187 -29.43 7.69 6.38
N HIS A 188 -28.58 6.77 6.86
CA HIS A 188 -29.00 5.66 7.72
C HIS A 188 -28.22 5.59 9.03
N GLY A 189 -27.22 6.45 9.26
CA GLY A 189 -26.40 6.45 10.48
C GLY A 189 -25.45 5.25 10.59
N GLU A 190 -25.17 4.55 9.49
CA GLU A 190 -24.18 3.45 9.49
C GLU A 190 -22.77 3.97 9.79
N PRO A 191 -21.90 3.19 10.45
CA PRO A 191 -20.54 3.64 10.71
C PRO A 191 -19.74 3.81 9.42
N LEU A 192 -18.88 4.84 9.40
CA LEU A 192 -17.91 5.00 8.31
C LEU A 192 -16.87 3.88 8.35
N GLN A 193 -16.52 3.33 7.19
CA GLN A 193 -15.44 2.35 7.05
C GLN A 193 -14.05 3.01 7.13
N SER A 194 -13.96 4.31 6.83
CA SER A 194 -12.76 5.11 6.95
C SER A 194 -13.08 6.34 7.80
N ASP A 195 -12.63 6.36 9.06
CA ASP A 195 -12.84 7.49 9.98
C ASP A 195 -11.67 8.48 9.86
N ALA A 196 -11.99 9.77 9.89
CA ALA A 196 -10.99 10.84 9.88
C ALA A 196 -9.97 10.71 11.04
N ARG A 197 -10.37 10.13 12.18
CA ARG A 197 -9.49 9.87 13.32
C ARG A 197 -8.39 8.86 13.01
N GLU A 198 -8.69 7.84 12.20
CA GLU A 198 -7.69 6.86 11.74
C GLU A 198 -6.69 7.52 10.79
N VAL A 199 -7.17 8.39 9.90
CA VAL A 199 -6.31 9.14 8.97
C VAL A 199 -5.35 10.07 9.71
N VAL A 200 -5.75 10.70 10.82
CA VAL A 200 -4.84 11.48 11.68
C VAL A 200 -3.69 10.62 12.20
N GLY A 201 -3.95 9.34 12.51
CA GLY A 201 -2.91 8.37 12.89
C GLY A 201 -1.87 8.17 11.78
N VAL A 202 -2.30 8.07 10.53
CA VAL A 202 -1.41 7.93 9.36
C VAL A 202 -0.52 9.16 9.20
N ILE A 203 -1.07 10.36 9.33
CA ILE A 203 -0.27 11.62 9.24
C ILE A 203 0.77 11.67 10.36
N ARG A 204 0.42 11.32 11.60
CA ARG A 204 1.37 11.25 12.72
C ARG A 204 2.51 10.26 12.46
N LEU A 205 2.23 9.14 11.78
CA LEU A 205 3.28 8.20 11.39
C LEU A 205 4.21 8.77 10.32
N ILE A 206 3.70 9.55 9.38
CA ILE A 206 4.52 10.28 8.39
C ILE A 206 5.43 11.28 9.10
N GLU A 207 4.91 12.07 10.04
CA GLU A 207 5.69 13.03 10.82
C GLU A 207 6.75 12.32 11.66
N ALA A 208 6.40 11.21 12.33
CA ALA A 208 7.36 10.39 13.08
C ALA A 208 8.44 9.78 12.18
N ALA A 209 8.11 9.38 10.95
CA ALA A 209 9.08 8.90 9.97
C ALA A 209 10.08 10.01 9.57
N TRP A 210 9.60 11.24 9.41
CA TRP A 210 10.46 12.40 9.16
C TRP A 210 11.38 12.71 10.34
N GLU A 211 10.88 12.60 11.57
CA GLU A 211 11.73 12.77 12.79
C GLU A 211 12.79 11.68 12.88
N SER A 212 12.42 10.43 12.56
CA SER A 212 13.35 9.29 12.59
C SER A 212 14.44 9.36 11.52
N SER A 213 14.17 10.02 10.40
CA SER A 213 15.10 10.14 9.26
C SER A 213 16.10 11.29 9.39
N ARG A 214 15.98 12.15 10.41
CA ARG A 214 16.90 13.28 10.70
C ARG A 214 18.06 12.84 11.58
#